data_5d71245fac5f0fee969524f4a667b160
#
_entry.id   5d71245fac5f0fee969524f4a667b160
#
_cell.length_a   1.000
_cell.length_b   1.000
_cell.length_c   1.000
_cell.angle_alpha   90.00
_cell.angle_beta   90.00
_cell.angle_gamma   90.00
#
_symmetry.space_group_name_H-M   'P 1'
#
loop_
_entity.id
_entity.type
_entity.pdbx_description
1 polymer ?
#
loop_
_entity_poly.entity_id
_entity_poly.type
_entity_poly.pdbx_seq_one_letter_code
_entity_poly.pdbx_strand_id
1 'polypeptide(L)' 'MSEDQESNMSERIQDLKGEHRALDKELRAIANDPLVDDLQIKRLKKRKLFLKDSIAHLESSLLPDITA' A
#
# COMPACT_ATOMS: atom_id res chain seq x y z
N MET A 1 22.99 -12.70 0.89
CA MET A 1 23.23 -11.54 1.67
C MET A 1 22.03 -10.98 2.32
N SER A 2 21.93 -11.25 3.59
CA SER A 2 20.74 -10.88 4.34
C SER A 2 20.57 -9.36 4.46
N GLU A 3 21.66 -8.65 4.53
CA GLU A 3 21.60 -7.19 4.62
C GLU A 3 20.95 -6.59 3.39
N ASP A 4 21.34 -7.06 2.22
CA ASP A 4 20.78 -6.56 0.98
C ASP A 4 19.31 -6.88 0.87
N GLN A 5 18.91 -8.07 1.35
CA GLN A 5 17.52 -8.45 1.32
C GLN A 5 16.66 -7.60 2.24
N GLU A 6 17.18 -7.31 3.42
CA GLU A 6 16.48 -6.45 4.36
C GLU A 6 16.34 -5.04 3.82
N SER A 7 17.41 -4.51 3.23
CA SER A 7 17.36 -3.20 2.60
C SER A 7 16.35 -3.16 1.48
N ASN A 8 16.35 -4.17 0.63
CA ASN A 8 15.42 -4.24 -0.48
C ASN A 8 13.97 -4.30 -0.01
N MET A 9 13.71 -5.09 1.02
CA MET A 9 12.36 -5.17 1.56
C MET A 9 11.93 -3.86 2.19
N SER A 10 12.84 -3.22 2.89
CA SER A 10 12.56 -1.94 3.51
C SER A 10 12.23 -0.88 2.47
N GLU A 11 13.02 -0.84 1.40
CA GLU A 11 12.77 0.08 0.30
C GLU A 11 11.45 -0.20 -0.37
N ARG A 12 11.15 -1.48 -0.58
CA ARG A 12 9.90 -1.87 -1.20
C ARG A 12 8.71 -1.46 -0.35
N ILE A 13 8.82 -1.62 0.96
CA ILE A 13 7.77 -1.19 1.87
C ILE A 13 7.57 0.31 1.78
N GLN A 14 8.65 1.07 1.72
CA GLN A 14 8.56 2.52 1.59
C GLN A 14 7.90 2.92 0.27
N ASP A 15 8.25 2.25 -0.81
CA ASP A 15 7.66 2.50 -2.11
C ASP A 15 6.16 2.22 -2.07
N LEU A 16 5.78 1.09 -1.49
CA LEU A 16 4.37 0.72 -1.39
C LEU A 16 3.59 1.68 -0.51
N LYS A 17 4.21 2.13 0.56
CA LYS A 17 3.58 3.13 1.43
C LYS A 17 3.36 4.44 0.70
N GLY A 18 4.33 4.84 -0.13
CA GLY A 18 4.20 6.02 -0.95
C GLY A 18 3.05 5.91 -1.93
N GLU A 19 2.94 4.76 -2.59
CA GLU A 19 1.84 4.50 -3.52
C GLU A 19 0.50 4.50 -2.79
N HIS A 20 0.46 3.89 -1.62
CA HIS A 20 -0.76 3.85 -0.82
C HIS A 20 -1.22 5.26 -0.46
N ARG A 21 -0.30 6.11 -0.04
CA ARG A 21 -0.63 7.50 0.28
C ARG A 21 -1.12 8.26 -0.94
N ALA A 22 -0.48 8.03 -2.08
CA ALA A 22 -0.87 8.69 -3.32
C ALA A 22 -2.28 8.28 -3.72
N LEU A 23 -2.58 6.98 -3.61
CA LEU A 23 -3.92 6.48 -3.92
C LEU A 23 -4.96 7.02 -2.96
N ASP A 24 -4.64 7.08 -1.69
CA ASP A 24 -5.56 7.62 -0.70
C ASP A 24 -5.89 9.06 -1.00
N LYS A 25 -4.88 9.84 -1.34
CA LYS A 25 -5.06 11.25 -1.69
C LYS A 25 -5.91 11.39 -2.95
N GLU A 26 -5.63 10.55 -3.94
CA GLU A 26 -6.39 10.57 -5.18
C GLU A 26 -7.85 10.19 -4.94
N LEU A 27 -8.08 9.18 -4.12
CA LEU A 27 -9.43 8.77 -3.77
C LEU A 27 -10.21 9.89 -3.09
N ARG A 28 -9.55 10.59 -2.19
CA ARG A 28 -10.20 11.71 -1.51
C ARG A 28 -10.56 12.83 -2.48
N ALA A 29 -9.68 13.07 -3.44
CA ALA A 29 -9.93 14.10 -4.43
C ALA A 29 -11.11 13.74 -5.33
N ILE A 30 -11.15 12.51 -5.83
CA ILE A 30 -12.20 12.11 -6.75
C ILE A 30 -13.51 11.76 -6.06
N ALA A 31 -13.46 11.43 -4.77
CA ALA A 31 -14.67 11.10 -4.03
C ALA A 31 -15.67 12.26 -3.99
N ASN A 32 -15.15 13.47 -4.10
CA ASN A 32 -15.97 14.67 -4.10
C ASN A 32 -16.36 15.13 -5.50
N ASP A 33 -15.90 14.45 -6.51
CA ASP A 33 -16.15 14.81 -7.90
C ASP A 33 -17.39 14.06 -8.41
N PRO A 34 -18.48 14.75 -8.73
CA PRO A 34 -19.68 14.07 -9.21
C PRO A 34 -19.54 13.47 -10.60
N LEU A 35 -18.50 13.86 -11.32
CA LEU A 35 -18.27 13.36 -12.67
C LEU A 35 -17.44 12.07 -12.70
N VAL A 36 -16.93 11.67 -11.57
CA VAL A 36 -16.11 10.45 -11.50
C VAL A 36 -16.99 9.22 -11.50
N ASP A 37 -16.57 8.26 -12.29
CA ASP A 37 -17.25 6.98 -12.42
C ASP A 37 -17.06 6.14 -11.15
N ASP A 38 -18.13 5.54 -10.66
CA ASP A 38 -18.07 4.63 -9.52
C ASP A 38 -17.08 3.50 -9.75
N LEU A 39 -16.99 3.05 -10.98
CA LEU A 39 -16.10 1.97 -11.34
C LEU A 39 -14.65 2.35 -11.07
N GLN A 40 -14.30 3.59 -11.38
CA GLN A 40 -12.95 4.08 -11.13
C GLN A 40 -12.66 4.14 -9.65
N ILE A 41 -13.62 4.59 -8.86
CA ILE A 41 -13.47 4.63 -7.42
C ILE A 41 -13.26 3.23 -6.85
N LYS A 42 -14.04 2.28 -7.33
CA LYS A 42 -13.92 0.89 -6.89
C LYS A 42 -12.55 0.30 -7.22
N ARG A 43 -12.05 0.60 -8.40
CA ARG A 43 -10.73 0.13 -8.81
C ARG A 43 -9.63 0.69 -7.92
N LEU A 44 -9.70 1.96 -7.62
CA LEU A 44 -8.71 2.60 -6.77
C LEU A 44 -8.77 2.08 -5.34
N LYS A 45 -9.98 1.85 -4.84
CA LYS A 45 -10.16 1.26 -3.52
C LYS A 45 -9.57 -0.14 -3.45
N LYS A 46 -9.81 -0.92 -4.48
CA LYS A 46 -9.28 -2.28 -4.55
C LYS A 46 -7.76 -2.26 -4.57
N ARG A 47 -7.18 -1.36 -5.35
CA ARG A 47 -5.73 -1.21 -5.41
C ARG A 47 -5.16 -0.76 -4.08
N LYS A 48 -5.84 0.15 -3.42
CA LYS A 48 -5.44 0.63 -2.10
C LYS A 48 -5.40 -0.51 -1.10
N LEU A 49 -6.42 -1.34 -1.09
CA LEU A 49 -6.48 -2.50 -0.21
C LEU A 49 -5.39 -3.50 -0.51
N PHE A 50 -5.11 -3.70 -1.79
CA PHE A 50 -4.03 -4.59 -2.21
C PHE A 50 -2.68 -4.08 -1.70
N LEU A 51 -2.44 -2.79 -1.83
CA LEU A 51 -1.20 -2.20 -1.35
C LEU A 51 -1.07 -2.32 0.16
N LYS A 52 -2.14 -2.04 0.86
CA LYS A 52 -2.16 -2.17 2.31
C LYS A 52 -1.84 -3.60 2.74
N ASP A 53 -2.43 -4.55 2.07
CA ASP A 53 -2.20 -5.96 2.33
C ASP A 53 -0.74 -6.34 2.09
N SER A 54 -0.20 -5.88 0.96
CA SER A 54 1.19 -6.14 0.62
C SER A 54 2.15 -5.54 1.64
N ILE A 55 1.87 -4.32 2.07
CA ILE A 55 2.68 -3.65 3.09
C ILE A 55 2.66 -4.45 4.38
N ALA A 56 1.48 -4.84 4.82
CA ALA A 56 1.34 -5.60 6.05
C ALA A 56 2.09 -6.93 5.97
N HIS A 57 1.99 -7.57 4.82
CA HIS A 57 2.67 -8.85 4.61
C HIS A 57 4.19 -8.69 4.67
N LEU A 58 4.71 -7.68 4.01
CA LEU A 58 6.14 -7.42 4.00
C LEU A 58 6.66 -7.02 5.37
N GLU A 59 5.91 -6.19 6.07
CA GLU A 59 6.28 -5.78 7.42
C GLU A 59 6.31 -6.98 8.36
N SER A 60 5.36 -7.86 8.21
CA SER A 60 5.30 -9.08 9.00
C SER A 60 6.50 -9.98 8.74
N SER A 61 6.97 -9.99 7.49
CA SER A 61 8.14 -10.78 7.13
C SER A 61 9.44 -10.23 7.70
N LEU A 62 9.50 -8.90 7.84
CA LEU A 62 10.68 -8.25 8.38
C LEU A 62 10.79 -8.37 9.89
N LEU A 63 9.66 -8.33 10.56
CA LEU A 63 9.65 -8.36 12.01
C LEU A 63 9.80 -9.80 12.52
N PRO A 64 10.53 -9.98 13.62
CA PRO A 64 10.58 -11.30 14.23
C PRO A 64 9.19 -11.67 14.74
N ASP A 65 8.95 -12.94 14.84
CA ASP A 65 7.68 -13.44 15.29
C ASP A 65 7.51 -13.18 16.78
N ILE A 66 6.73 -12.19 17.07
CA ILE A 66 6.49 -11.79 18.46
C ILE A 66 5.07 -12.05 18.91
N THR A 67 4.29 -12.60 18.06
CA THR A 67 2.95 -12.94 18.41
C THR A 67 2.90 -14.22 19.19
N ALA A 68 3.32 -14.18 20.26
CA ALA A 68 3.25 -15.43 21.02
C ALA A 68 1.89 -15.58 21.64
#